data_5353235a3fcf208c09b169eee6f0b59c
#
_entry.id   5353235a3fcf208c09b169eee6f0b59c
#
_cell.length_a   1.000
_cell.length_b   1.000
_cell.length_c   1.000
_cell.angle_alpha   90.00
_cell.angle_beta   90.00
_cell.angle_gamma   90.00
#
_symmetry.space_group_name_H-M   'P 1'
#
loop_
_entity.id
_entity.type
_entity.pdbx_description
1 polymer ?
#
loop_
_entity_poly.entity_id
_entity_poly.type
_entity_poly.pdbx_seq_one_letter_code
_entity_poly.pdbx_strand_id
1 'polypeptide(L)'
;MPEKSLSAQLQTLLQSVSLPVSEIEEMDKQITVWEKETISETGNVAQNLKDKLSEIQIKLDKLVTIYLDEDIERKIYLERKDVLMMQKIKLEESLKNFGQQRKNWVEPLRSFVLSLKQASDLEKTSNHLEWKKFFQKIGSNPEIKDKMVSIRWGDLWDFAMSAKGGRISDCSRIASGYAFDPTIFADVSCCALILHFARTFFERQSD
;
A
#
# COMPACT_ATOMS: atom_id res chain seq x y z
N MET A 1 -35.56 -9.27 -18.04
CA MET A 1 -35.19 -9.90 -16.75
C MET A 1 -36.04 -9.28 -15.65
N PRO A 2 -36.69 -10.06 -14.78
CA PRO A 2 -37.49 -9.52 -13.69
C PRO A 2 -36.60 -8.78 -12.69
N GLU A 3 -37.09 -7.66 -12.13
CA GLU A 3 -36.34 -6.85 -11.16
C GLU A 3 -35.86 -7.63 -9.93
N LYS A 4 -36.71 -8.55 -9.43
CA LYS A 4 -36.34 -9.43 -8.31
C LYS A 4 -35.15 -10.34 -8.62
N SER A 5 -35.02 -10.83 -9.87
CA SER A 5 -33.87 -11.64 -10.26
C SER A 5 -32.58 -10.83 -10.38
N LEU A 6 -32.68 -9.56 -10.83
CA LEU A 6 -31.55 -8.64 -10.87
C LEU A 6 -31.06 -8.31 -9.45
N SER A 7 -31.98 -7.96 -8.56
CA SER A 7 -31.67 -7.65 -7.17
C SER A 7 -30.99 -8.81 -6.45
N ALA A 8 -31.50 -10.05 -6.65
CA ALA A 8 -30.91 -11.24 -6.06
C ALA A 8 -29.47 -11.48 -6.54
N GLN A 9 -29.20 -11.31 -7.85
CA GLN A 9 -27.84 -11.43 -8.38
C GLN A 9 -26.90 -10.36 -7.87
N LEU A 10 -27.35 -9.10 -7.79
CA LEU A 10 -26.56 -8.01 -7.22
C LEU A 10 -26.26 -8.24 -5.73
N GLN A 11 -27.22 -8.76 -4.98
CA GLN A 11 -27.02 -9.15 -3.58
C GLN A 11 -25.97 -10.24 -3.44
N THR A 12 -26.00 -11.27 -4.29
CA THR A 12 -24.97 -12.33 -4.32
C THR A 12 -23.58 -11.76 -4.61
N LEU A 13 -23.48 -10.79 -5.53
CA LEU A 13 -22.23 -10.10 -5.81
C LEU A 13 -21.73 -9.28 -4.61
N LEU A 14 -22.62 -8.59 -3.89
CA LEU A 14 -22.25 -7.89 -2.64
C LEU A 14 -21.76 -8.89 -1.58
N GLN A 15 -22.46 -10.01 -1.42
CA GLN A 15 -22.07 -11.06 -0.48
C GLN A 15 -20.70 -11.64 -0.81
N SER A 16 -20.31 -11.71 -2.07
CA SER A 16 -19.00 -12.24 -2.45
C SER A 16 -17.83 -11.34 -2.02
N VAL A 17 -18.05 -10.04 -1.86
CA VAL A 17 -17.03 -9.06 -1.45
C VAL A 17 -17.22 -8.53 -0.01
N SER A 18 -18.34 -8.82 0.65
CA SER A 18 -18.57 -8.43 2.04
C SER A 18 -17.79 -9.30 3.01
N LEU A 19 -17.29 -8.73 4.09
CA LEU A 19 -16.63 -9.45 5.18
C LEU A 19 -17.37 -9.19 6.49
N PRO A 20 -17.32 -10.11 7.48
CA PRO A 20 -17.84 -9.88 8.82
C PRO A 20 -17.22 -8.62 9.46
N VAL A 21 -18.02 -7.86 10.18
CA VAL A 21 -17.56 -6.61 10.81
C VAL A 21 -16.39 -6.85 11.76
N SER A 22 -16.40 -7.95 12.49
CA SER A 22 -15.30 -8.34 13.39
C SER A 22 -13.97 -8.52 12.69
N GLU A 23 -13.99 -9.08 11.48
CA GLU A 23 -12.80 -9.29 10.66
C GLU A 23 -12.27 -7.96 10.10
N ILE A 24 -13.17 -7.06 9.72
CA ILE A 24 -12.82 -5.71 9.24
C ILE A 24 -12.19 -4.89 10.37
N GLU A 25 -12.72 -4.99 11.59
CA GLU A 25 -12.14 -4.33 12.76
C GLU A 25 -10.72 -4.86 13.08
N GLU A 26 -10.49 -6.15 12.90
CA GLU A 26 -9.16 -6.73 13.07
C GLU A 26 -8.18 -6.25 11.99
N MET A 27 -8.65 -6.14 10.73
CA MET A 27 -7.86 -5.54 9.65
C MET A 27 -7.46 -4.09 9.97
N ASP A 28 -8.37 -3.27 10.49
CA ASP A 28 -8.08 -1.86 10.86
C ASP A 28 -7.08 -1.75 12.02
N LYS A 29 -7.18 -2.64 13.02
CA LYS A 29 -6.17 -2.73 14.08
C LYS A 29 -4.79 -3.08 13.52
N GLN A 30 -4.71 -4.06 12.62
CA GLN A 30 -3.45 -4.46 12.01
C GLN A 30 -2.84 -3.34 11.17
N ILE A 31 -3.64 -2.58 10.41
CA ILE A 31 -3.18 -1.39 9.69
C ILE A 31 -2.60 -0.36 10.67
N THR A 32 -3.25 -0.16 11.81
CA THR A 32 -2.76 0.78 12.83
C THR A 32 -1.43 0.35 13.43
N VAL A 33 -1.21 -0.97 13.62
CA VAL A 33 0.09 -1.51 14.05
C VAL A 33 1.16 -1.24 12.99
N TRP A 34 0.90 -1.59 11.74
CA TRP A 34 1.83 -1.38 10.63
C TRP A 34 2.16 0.10 10.40
N GLU A 35 1.18 0.99 10.57
CA GLU A 35 1.40 2.43 10.47
C GLU A 35 2.39 2.90 11.55
N LYS A 36 2.23 2.45 12.80
CA LYS A 36 3.16 2.78 13.89
C LYS A 36 4.56 2.22 13.66
N GLU A 37 4.66 0.97 13.21
CA GLU A 37 5.93 0.34 12.86
C GLU A 37 6.63 1.13 11.74
N THR A 38 5.91 1.47 10.68
CA THR A 38 6.43 2.26 9.56
C THR A 38 6.91 3.64 10.01
N ILE A 39 6.17 4.31 10.90
CA ILE A 39 6.57 5.60 11.47
C ILE A 39 7.85 5.46 12.30
N SER A 40 7.93 4.42 13.14
CA SER A 40 9.11 4.17 13.99
C SER A 40 10.35 3.86 13.14
N GLU A 41 10.25 2.96 12.18
CA GLU A 41 11.34 2.62 11.25
C GLU A 41 11.78 3.84 10.44
N THR A 42 10.79 4.62 9.96
CA THR A 42 11.05 5.84 9.19
C THR A 42 11.79 6.87 10.05
N GLY A 43 11.39 7.02 11.32
CA GLY A 43 12.06 7.89 12.28
C GLY A 43 13.53 7.52 12.48
N ASN A 44 13.82 6.23 12.68
CA ASN A 44 15.17 5.73 12.88
C ASN A 44 16.06 5.91 11.65
N VAL A 45 15.55 5.63 10.45
CA VAL A 45 16.30 5.82 9.21
C VAL A 45 16.52 7.31 8.91
N ALA A 46 15.51 8.15 9.11
CA ALA A 46 15.65 9.59 8.94
C ALA A 46 16.67 10.18 9.92
N GLN A 47 16.71 9.72 11.18
CA GLN A 47 17.71 10.13 12.15
C GLN A 47 19.11 9.69 11.71
N ASN A 48 19.31 8.46 11.28
CA ASN A 48 20.59 7.96 10.78
C ASN A 48 21.11 8.79 9.58
N LEU A 49 20.21 9.17 8.65
CA LEU A 49 20.58 10.03 7.52
C LEU A 49 20.99 11.44 7.98
N LYS A 50 20.30 12.01 8.97
CA LYS A 50 20.66 13.31 9.57
C LYS A 50 22.01 13.25 10.28
N ASP A 51 22.28 12.17 11.01
CA ASP A 51 23.56 11.98 11.69
C ASP A 51 24.71 11.90 10.68
N LYS A 52 24.54 11.16 9.58
CA LYS A 52 25.52 11.13 8.49
C LYS A 52 25.72 12.49 7.80
N LEU A 53 24.66 13.27 7.62
CA LEU A 53 24.76 14.63 7.09
C LEU A 53 25.56 15.53 8.03
N SER A 54 25.34 15.43 9.35
CA SER A 54 26.11 16.15 10.36
C SER A 54 27.59 15.77 10.33
N GLU A 55 27.92 14.49 10.20
CA GLU A 55 29.31 14.03 10.07
C GLU A 55 29.99 14.59 8.83
N ILE A 56 29.30 14.65 7.68
CA ILE A 56 29.85 15.24 6.46
C ILE A 56 30.06 16.73 6.64
N GLN A 57 29.14 17.43 7.30
CA GLN A 57 29.30 18.84 7.57
C GLN A 57 30.55 19.11 8.45
N ILE A 58 30.75 18.34 9.52
CA ILE A 58 31.95 18.43 10.38
C ILE A 58 33.24 18.17 9.57
N LYS A 59 33.20 17.21 8.62
CA LYS A 59 34.37 16.94 7.75
C LYS A 59 34.62 18.08 6.78
N LEU A 60 33.58 18.72 6.24
CA LEU A 60 33.73 19.92 5.41
C LEU A 60 34.34 21.10 6.19
N ASP A 61 33.84 21.33 7.40
CA ASP A 61 34.34 22.41 8.26
C ASP A 61 35.82 22.20 8.63
N LYS A 62 36.19 20.96 9.00
CA LYS A 62 37.61 20.60 9.24
C LYS A 62 38.48 20.79 7.99
N LEU A 63 37.99 20.39 6.83
CA LEU A 63 38.69 20.53 5.56
C LEU A 63 38.95 22.02 5.23
N VAL A 64 37.97 22.89 5.52
CA VAL A 64 38.13 24.35 5.37
C VAL A 64 39.15 24.89 6.35
N THR A 65 39.14 24.48 7.62
CA THR A 65 40.12 24.90 8.62
C THR A 65 41.53 24.52 8.18
N ILE A 66 41.79 23.27 7.82
CA ILE A 66 43.11 22.80 7.37
C ILE A 66 43.60 23.55 6.12
N TYR A 67 42.67 23.93 5.23
CA TYR A 67 43.02 24.72 4.04
C TYR A 67 43.36 26.17 4.40
N LEU A 68 42.65 26.78 5.37
CA LEU A 68 42.94 28.14 5.85
C LEU A 68 44.26 28.22 6.63
N ASP A 69 44.64 27.13 7.30
CA ASP A 69 45.92 26.99 7.99
C ASP A 69 47.09 26.70 7.03
N GLU A 70 46.82 26.66 5.71
CA GLU A 70 47.79 26.35 4.64
C GLU A 70 48.45 24.97 4.74
N ASP A 71 47.85 24.03 5.50
CA ASP A 71 48.39 22.67 5.71
C ASP A 71 48.14 21.73 4.54
N ILE A 72 47.28 22.12 3.55
CA ILE A 72 46.98 21.33 2.34
C ILE A 72 47.00 22.20 1.08
N GLU A 73 47.40 21.56 -0.02
CA GLU A 73 47.39 22.19 -1.34
C GLU A 73 45.95 22.41 -1.84
N ARG A 74 45.74 23.49 -2.59
CA ARG A 74 44.45 23.84 -3.20
C ARG A 74 43.87 22.71 -4.02
N LYS A 75 44.68 21.96 -4.72
CA LYS A 75 44.19 20.79 -5.55
C LYS A 75 43.56 19.74 -4.68
N ILE A 76 44.22 19.33 -3.60
CA ILE A 76 43.73 18.32 -2.65
C ILE A 76 42.43 18.81 -1.98
N TYR A 77 42.41 20.10 -1.58
CA TYR A 77 41.22 20.72 -1.00
C TYR A 77 40.00 20.60 -1.94
N LEU A 78 40.16 21.00 -3.22
CA LEU A 78 39.05 20.95 -4.19
C LEU A 78 38.56 19.53 -4.44
N GLU A 79 39.46 18.57 -4.65
CA GLU A 79 39.11 17.15 -4.85
C GLU A 79 38.31 16.59 -3.66
N ARG A 80 38.77 16.86 -2.42
CA ARG A 80 38.09 16.39 -1.21
C ARG A 80 36.76 17.08 -0.97
N LYS A 81 36.70 18.39 -1.20
CA LYS A 81 35.46 19.15 -1.12
C LYS A 81 34.39 18.61 -2.07
N ASP A 82 34.76 18.39 -3.33
CA ASP A 82 33.81 17.89 -4.33
C ASP A 82 33.22 16.52 -3.95
N VAL A 83 34.06 15.62 -3.45
CA VAL A 83 33.60 14.30 -2.96
C VAL A 83 32.61 14.44 -1.80
N LEU A 84 32.94 15.27 -0.79
CA LEU A 84 32.08 15.48 0.37
C LEU A 84 30.76 16.18 -0.01
N MET A 85 30.82 17.16 -0.93
CA MET A 85 29.62 17.83 -1.43
C MET A 85 28.70 16.88 -2.19
N MET A 86 29.25 16.00 -3.05
CA MET A 86 28.45 14.98 -3.74
C MET A 86 27.79 13.99 -2.77
N GLN A 87 28.51 13.59 -1.71
CA GLN A 87 27.95 12.73 -0.66
C GLN A 87 26.80 13.44 0.08
N LYS A 88 26.97 14.72 0.41
CA LYS A 88 25.96 15.54 1.07
C LYS A 88 24.67 15.60 0.22
N ILE A 89 24.80 15.95 -1.07
CA ILE A 89 23.66 16.04 -2.00
C ILE A 89 22.90 14.70 -2.06
N LYS A 90 23.61 13.58 -2.21
CA LYS A 90 22.96 12.25 -2.25
C LYS A 90 22.20 11.92 -0.96
N LEU A 91 22.73 12.29 0.20
CA LEU A 91 22.04 12.06 1.48
C LEU A 91 20.84 12.99 1.65
N GLU A 92 20.93 14.25 1.21
CA GLU A 92 19.81 15.19 1.22
C GLU A 92 18.67 14.73 0.30
N GLU A 93 18.98 14.25 -0.90
CA GLU A 93 18.01 13.64 -1.82
C GLU A 93 17.38 12.39 -1.22
N SER A 94 18.19 11.51 -0.62
CA SER A 94 17.69 10.31 0.07
C SER A 94 16.73 10.68 1.19
N LEU A 95 17.07 11.68 2.01
CA LEU A 95 16.23 12.15 3.12
C LEU A 95 14.89 12.73 2.61
N LYS A 96 14.94 13.51 1.52
CA LYS A 96 13.74 14.09 0.89
C LYS A 96 12.82 13.01 0.32
N ASN A 97 13.37 12.05 -0.41
CA ASN A 97 12.61 10.98 -1.05
C ASN A 97 12.05 10.00 -0.03
N PHE A 98 12.81 9.71 1.04
CA PHE A 98 12.44 8.76 2.07
C PHE A 98 11.12 9.12 2.80
N GLY A 99 10.86 10.41 3.00
CA GLY A 99 9.64 10.87 3.66
C GLY A 99 8.38 10.80 2.79
N GLN A 100 8.52 10.78 1.47
CA GLN A 100 7.41 10.79 0.53
C GLN A 100 6.96 9.39 0.11
N GLN A 101 7.87 8.46 -0.13
CA GLN A 101 7.55 7.14 -0.68
C GLN A 101 6.83 6.20 0.30
N ARG A 102 7.14 6.23 1.59
CA ARG A 102 6.62 5.24 2.54
C ARG A 102 5.24 5.51 3.14
N LYS A 103 4.69 6.72 2.99
CA LYS A 103 3.37 7.07 3.55
C LYS A 103 2.19 6.79 2.62
N ASN A 104 2.46 6.56 1.33
CA ASN A 104 1.40 6.53 0.32
C ASN A 104 0.53 5.27 0.33
N TRP A 105 0.97 4.16 0.91
CA TRP A 105 0.19 2.91 0.89
C TRP A 105 -0.86 2.80 2.00
N VAL A 106 -0.68 3.47 3.14
CA VAL A 106 -1.55 3.34 4.31
C VAL A 106 -2.96 3.88 4.03
N GLU A 107 -3.06 5.08 3.47
CA GLU A 107 -4.36 5.70 3.16
C GLU A 107 -5.17 4.92 2.10
N PRO A 108 -4.60 4.49 0.96
CA PRO A 108 -5.30 3.62 0.02
C PRO A 108 -5.71 2.29 0.64
N LEU A 109 -4.87 1.65 1.47
CA LEU A 109 -5.20 0.43 2.17
C LEU A 109 -6.37 0.62 3.15
N ARG A 110 -6.35 1.68 3.93
CA ARG A 110 -7.45 2.03 4.84
C ARG A 110 -8.75 2.30 4.07
N SER A 111 -8.66 3.02 2.96
CA SER A 111 -9.80 3.27 2.07
C SER A 111 -10.38 1.98 1.47
N PHE A 112 -9.51 1.01 1.15
CA PHE A 112 -9.95 -0.32 0.70
C PHE A 112 -10.70 -1.06 1.81
N VAL A 113 -10.16 -1.12 3.03
CA VAL A 113 -10.81 -1.77 4.18
C VAL A 113 -12.16 -1.10 4.52
N LEU A 114 -12.23 0.25 4.46
CA LEU A 114 -13.50 0.97 4.59
C LEU A 114 -14.52 0.60 3.48
N SER A 115 -14.04 0.31 2.28
CA SER A 115 -14.91 -0.12 1.19
C SER A 115 -15.43 -1.55 1.40
N LEU A 116 -14.63 -2.46 2.00
CA LEU A 116 -15.10 -3.77 2.45
C LEU A 116 -16.19 -3.64 3.53
N LYS A 117 -16.02 -2.72 4.48
CA LYS A 117 -17.06 -2.39 5.47
C LYS A 117 -18.33 -1.88 4.82
N GLN A 118 -18.20 -0.96 3.86
CA GLN A 118 -19.34 -0.45 3.10
C GLN A 118 -20.09 -1.58 2.38
N ALA A 119 -19.39 -2.57 1.81
CA ALA A 119 -20.03 -3.73 1.20
C ALA A 119 -20.88 -4.53 2.20
N SER A 120 -20.35 -4.76 3.41
CA SER A 120 -21.06 -5.45 4.49
C SER A 120 -22.32 -4.69 4.96
N ASP A 121 -22.25 -3.37 5.02
CA ASP A 121 -23.40 -2.56 5.41
C ASP A 121 -24.46 -2.51 4.31
N LEU A 122 -24.04 -2.42 3.04
CA LEU A 122 -24.93 -2.45 1.88
C LEU A 122 -25.63 -3.79 1.69
N GLU A 123 -25.00 -4.89 2.04
CA GLU A 123 -25.59 -6.23 2.01
C GLU A 123 -26.89 -6.30 2.84
N LYS A 124 -26.93 -5.54 3.97
CA LYS A 124 -28.06 -5.50 4.89
C LYS A 124 -29.18 -4.57 4.42
N THR A 125 -28.91 -3.75 3.40
CA THR A 125 -29.85 -2.77 2.86
C THR A 125 -30.41 -3.21 1.52
N SER A 126 -31.61 -2.75 1.18
CA SER A 126 -32.21 -2.96 -0.15
C SER A 126 -32.12 -1.72 -1.04
N ASN A 127 -31.11 -0.86 -0.80
CA ASN A 127 -30.97 0.39 -1.55
C ASN A 127 -30.17 0.17 -2.85
N HIS A 128 -30.90 -0.10 -3.93
CA HIS A 128 -30.31 -0.37 -5.25
C HIS A 128 -29.48 0.80 -5.83
N LEU A 129 -29.81 2.05 -5.44
CA LEU A 129 -29.05 3.22 -5.91
C LEU A 129 -27.63 3.24 -5.28
N GLU A 130 -27.53 2.92 -4.00
CA GLU A 130 -26.25 2.81 -3.30
C GLU A 130 -25.44 1.61 -3.80
N TRP A 131 -26.08 0.48 -4.06
CA TRP A 131 -25.43 -0.67 -4.70
C TRP A 131 -24.80 -0.29 -6.04
N LYS A 132 -25.54 0.42 -6.90
CA LYS A 132 -25.02 0.88 -8.19
C LYS A 132 -23.77 1.75 -8.02
N LYS A 133 -23.82 2.74 -7.11
CA LYS A 133 -22.66 3.62 -6.83
C LYS A 133 -21.46 2.83 -6.31
N PHE A 134 -21.72 1.86 -5.44
CA PHE A 134 -20.68 1.01 -4.89
C PHE A 134 -19.99 0.17 -5.99
N PHE A 135 -20.77 -0.53 -6.83
CA PHE A 135 -20.21 -1.33 -7.92
C PHE A 135 -19.43 -0.49 -8.94
N GLN A 136 -19.87 0.72 -9.22
CA GLN A 136 -19.12 1.65 -10.08
C GLN A 136 -17.79 2.10 -9.48
N LYS A 137 -17.69 2.11 -8.15
CA LYS A 137 -16.46 2.47 -7.45
C LYS A 137 -15.41 1.35 -7.45
N ILE A 138 -15.85 0.08 -7.33
CA ILE A 138 -14.96 -1.06 -7.09
C ILE A 138 -14.69 -1.94 -8.31
N GLY A 139 -15.40 -1.73 -9.41
CA GLY A 139 -15.26 -2.54 -10.61
C GLY A 139 -15.64 -1.78 -11.88
N SER A 140 -15.70 -2.51 -12.98
CA SER A 140 -16.29 -2.00 -14.22
C SER A 140 -17.81 -1.88 -14.08
N ASN A 141 -18.43 -1.12 -14.99
CA ASN A 141 -19.89 -1.09 -15.07
C ASN A 141 -20.46 -2.53 -15.16
N PRO A 142 -21.50 -2.86 -14.38
CA PRO A 142 -22.18 -4.14 -14.49
C PRO A 142 -22.75 -4.33 -15.91
N GLU A 143 -22.47 -5.47 -16.50
CA GLU A 143 -23.02 -5.89 -17.80
C GLU A 143 -24.07 -6.99 -17.60
N ILE A 144 -25.15 -6.92 -18.37
CA ILE A 144 -26.19 -7.97 -18.35
C ILE A 144 -26.09 -8.73 -19.66
N LYS A 145 -25.69 -10.00 -19.60
CA LYS A 145 -25.64 -10.92 -20.72
C LYS A 145 -26.38 -12.20 -20.36
N ASP A 146 -27.25 -12.68 -21.23
CA ASP A 146 -28.02 -13.94 -21.05
C ASP A 146 -28.78 -14.02 -19.70
N LYS A 147 -29.34 -12.87 -19.26
CA LYS A 147 -30.02 -12.71 -17.96
C LYS A 147 -29.10 -12.88 -16.73
N MET A 148 -27.78 -12.82 -16.92
CA MET A 148 -26.79 -12.85 -15.86
C MET A 148 -26.10 -11.49 -15.75
N VAL A 149 -25.88 -11.04 -14.51
CA VAL A 149 -25.09 -9.86 -14.24
C VAL A 149 -23.63 -10.27 -14.08
N SER A 150 -22.76 -9.62 -14.83
CA SER A 150 -21.30 -9.78 -14.70
C SER A 150 -20.64 -8.44 -14.41
N ILE A 151 -19.62 -8.47 -13.56
CA ILE A 151 -18.78 -7.32 -13.21
C ILE A 151 -17.34 -7.77 -13.39
N ARG A 152 -16.52 -6.95 -14.04
CA ARG A 152 -15.05 -7.12 -14.02
C ARG A 152 -14.50 -6.41 -12.81
N TRP A 153 -13.92 -7.16 -11.91
CA TRP A 153 -13.28 -6.65 -10.71
C TRP A 153 -11.85 -6.16 -11.03
N GLY A 154 -11.38 -5.14 -10.31
CA GLY A 154 -9.96 -4.86 -10.28
C GLY A 154 -9.20 -5.94 -9.49
N ASP A 155 -7.91 -6.09 -9.73
CA ASP A 155 -7.08 -7.18 -9.19
C ASP A 155 -7.21 -7.35 -7.66
N LEU A 156 -7.29 -6.24 -6.94
CA LEU A 156 -7.44 -6.24 -5.48
C LEU A 156 -8.76 -6.86 -5.02
N TRP A 157 -9.85 -6.57 -5.72
CA TRP A 157 -11.19 -7.11 -5.42
C TRP A 157 -11.34 -8.55 -5.88
N ASP A 158 -10.76 -8.89 -7.05
CA ASP A 158 -10.74 -10.26 -7.56
C ASP A 158 -9.94 -11.18 -6.61
N PHE A 159 -8.82 -10.68 -6.07
CA PHE A 159 -8.07 -11.38 -5.03
C PHE A 159 -8.89 -11.57 -3.75
N ALA A 160 -9.57 -10.53 -3.27
CA ALA A 160 -10.37 -10.59 -2.05
C ALA A 160 -11.51 -11.62 -2.17
N MET A 161 -12.21 -11.65 -3.32
CA MET A 161 -13.25 -12.64 -3.60
C MET A 161 -12.70 -14.07 -3.68
N SER A 162 -11.55 -14.25 -4.31
CA SER A 162 -10.89 -15.56 -4.44
C SER A 162 -10.43 -16.09 -3.09
N ALA A 163 -9.83 -15.23 -2.25
CA ALA A 163 -9.41 -15.56 -0.90
C ALA A 163 -10.58 -15.94 0.00
N LYS A 164 -11.66 -15.16 -0.04
CA LYS A 164 -12.90 -15.46 0.70
C LYS A 164 -13.53 -16.79 0.27
N GLY A 165 -13.46 -17.11 -1.03
CA GLY A 165 -13.96 -18.37 -1.60
C GLY A 165 -13.02 -19.57 -1.39
N GLY A 166 -11.88 -19.42 -0.72
CA GLY A 166 -10.89 -20.47 -0.51
C GLY A 166 -10.15 -20.91 -1.78
N ARG A 167 -10.16 -20.08 -2.84
CA ARG A 167 -9.56 -20.40 -4.14
C ARG A 167 -8.12 -19.90 -4.21
N ILE A 168 -7.22 -20.57 -3.49
CA ILE A 168 -5.81 -20.18 -3.42
C ILE A 168 -5.12 -20.17 -4.80
N SER A 169 -5.51 -21.07 -5.73
CA SER A 169 -4.98 -21.06 -7.10
C SER A 169 -5.28 -19.77 -7.85
N ASP A 170 -6.49 -19.21 -7.69
CA ASP A 170 -6.86 -17.94 -8.30
C ASP A 170 -6.11 -16.78 -7.63
N CYS A 171 -5.95 -16.83 -6.30
CA CYS A 171 -5.12 -15.89 -5.57
C CYS A 171 -3.67 -15.91 -6.08
N SER A 172 -3.08 -17.08 -6.30
CA SER A 172 -1.70 -17.21 -6.82
C SER A 172 -1.57 -16.62 -8.23
N ARG A 173 -2.58 -16.86 -9.10
CA ARG A 173 -2.61 -16.29 -10.45
C ARG A 173 -2.65 -14.76 -10.43
N ILE A 174 -3.48 -14.16 -9.59
CA ILE A 174 -3.60 -12.70 -9.47
C ILE A 174 -2.33 -12.12 -8.84
N ALA A 175 -1.83 -12.75 -7.79
CA ALA A 175 -0.70 -12.29 -7.00
C ALA A 175 0.64 -12.40 -7.74
N SER A 176 0.76 -13.24 -8.78
CA SER A 176 2.01 -13.44 -9.54
C SER A 176 2.58 -12.14 -10.12
N GLY A 177 1.72 -11.19 -10.50
CA GLY A 177 2.12 -9.86 -10.96
C GLY A 177 2.68 -8.94 -9.87
N TYR A 178 2.47 -9.28 -8.60
CA TYR A 178 2.78 -8.42 -7.44
C TYR A 178 3.90 -8.96 -6.53
N ALA A 179 4.60 -10.01 -6.95
CA ALA A 179 5.63 -10.70 -6.15
C ALA A 179 5.12 -11.12 -4.75
N PHE A 180 3.86 -11.55 -4.68
CA PHE A 180 3.20 -12.02 -3.47
C PHE A 180 2.87 -13.52 -3.64
N ASP A 181 3.27 -14.32 -2.66
CA ASP A 181 2.97 -15.76 -2.63
C ASP A 181 1.89 -16.05 -1.57
N PRO A 182 0.64 -16.28 -1.97
CA PRO A 182 -0.44 -16.57 -1.04
C PRO A 182 -0.31 -17.94 -0.34
N THR A 183 0.54 -18.84 -0.84
CA THR A 183 0.71 -20.17 -0.21
C THR A 183 1.41 -20.10 1.14
N ILE A 184 2.22 -19.05 1.37
CA ILE A 184 2.87 -18.77 2.66
C ILE A 184 1.82 -18.48 3.76
N PHE A 185 0.61 -18.08 3.35
CA PHE A 185 -0.49 -17.71 4.24
C PHE A 185 -1.60 -18.77 4.29
N ALA A 186 -1.32 -20.02 3.93
CA ALA A 186 -2.32 -21.08 3.88
C ALA A 186 -3.03 -21.34 5.22
N ASP A 187 -2.34 -21.10 6.34
CA ASP A 187 -2.85 -21.32 7.70
C ASP A 187 -3.44 -20.07 8.36
N VAL A 188 -3.51 -18.93 7.64
CA VAL A 188 -4.08 -17.69 8.19
C VAL A 188 -5.51 -17.46 7.70
N SER A 189 -6.24 -16.58 8.38
CA SER A 189 -7.59 -16.20 7.96
C SER A 189 -7.59 -15.54 6.57
N CYS A 190 -8.69 -15.69 5.84
CA CYS A 190 -8.83 -15.04 4.52
C CYS A 190 -8.64 -13.51 4.61
N CYS A 191 -9.01 -12.91 5.74
CA CYS A 191 -8.85 -11.47 5.97
C CYS A 191 -7.39 -11.06 6.14
N ALA A 192 -6.59 -11.85 6.85
CA ALA A 192 -5.16 -11.62 6.95
C ALA A 192 -4.50 -11.76 5.57
N LEU A 193 -4.87 -12.77 4.78
CA LEU A 193 -4.39 -12.96 3.42
C LEU A 193 -4.73 -11.76 2.53
N ILE A 194 -5.99 -11.31 2.54
CA ILE A 194 -6.46 -10.14 1.79
C ILE A 194 -5.67 -8.90 2.20
N LEU A 195 -5.49 -8.68 3.50
CA LEU A 195 -4.82 -7.50 4.03
C LEU A 195 -3.34 -7.44 3.64
N HIS A 196 -2.64 -8.57 3.72
CA HIS A 196 -1.25 -8.67 3.31
C HIS A 196 -1.06 -8.44 1.80
N PHE A 197 -1.94 -9.02 0.98
CA PHE A 197 -1.91 -8.77 -0.46
C PHE A 197 -2.20 -7.29 -0.78
N ALA A 198 -3.22 -6.70 -0.16
CA ALA A 198 -3.57 -5.30 -0.38
C ALA A 198 -2.42 -4.34 0.02
N ARG A 199 -1.72 -4.64 1.11
CA ARG A 199 -0.50 -3.90 1.49
C ARG A 199 0.55 -3.96 0.39
N THR A 200 0.91 -5.16 -0.09
CA THR A 200 1.90 -5.35 -1.16
C THR A 200 1.47 -4.66 -2.46
N PHE A 201 0.18 -4.72 -2.79
CA PHE A 201 -0.41 -4.05 -3.95
C PHE A 201 -0.21 -2.53 -3.90
N PHE A 202 -0.51 -1.89 -2.77
CA PHE A 202 -0.38 -0.45 -2.63
C PHE A 202 1.06 0.02 -2.43
N GLU A 203 1.92 -0.77 -1.78
CA GLU A 203 3.36 -0.48 -1.69
C GLU A 203 3.99 -0.37 -3.07
N ARG A 204 3.66 -1.29 -3.99
CA ARG A 204 4.17 -1.26 -5.37
C ARG A 204 3.64 -0.14 -6.24
N GLN A 205 2.46 0.39 -5.96
CA GLN A 205 1.93 1.55 -6.69
C GLN A 205 2.54 2.87 -6.20
N SER A 206 3.26 2.84 -5.08
CA SER A 206 3.90 4.02 -4.48
C SER A 206 5.37 4.18 -4.90
N ASP A 207 5.94 3.15 -5.53
CA ASP A 207 7.28 3.15 -6.13
C ASP A 207 7.23 3.66 -7.59
#